data_a3f83d05aa3fa7d62c0d4a91ece10529
#
_entry.id   a3f83d05aa3fa7d62c0d4a91ece10529
#
_cell.length_a   1.000
_cell.length_b   1.000
_cell.length_c   1.000
_cell.angle_alpha   90.00
_cell.angle_beta   90.00
_cell.angle_gamma   90.00
#
_symmetry.space_group_name_H-M   'P 1'
#
loop_
_entity.id
_entity.type
_entity.pdbx_description
1 polymer ?
#
loop_
_entity_poly.entity_id
_entity_poly.type
_entity_poly.pdbx_seq_one_letter_code
_entity_poly.pdbx_strand_id
1 'polypeptide(L)'
;TLTGCGSLKEDETVATVDDTKIDADLANFFARYTQATYETYYSAYLGEDMWNSDASDGETYEESVKSSVLKSLEDMILLEKHMEDYDVSITDEDKAMIKETTQQFLNDNSLDDKNLVSGNEKTVNRALTLMAVQQKMRTAIQAGADTEVSDEEAAQKSMDYVFISYQTKDDSGNSKDVSDDEKAQLKSQAEAIASGLKEGGDLNALAEEQGATVQTLTFDKDTTSPDEDLIKAADALGEGESTDVIETEKGCY
;
A
#
# COMPACT_ATOMS: atom_id res chain seq x y z
N THR A 1 -13.50 -15.02 -22.27
CA THR A 1 -13.98 -16.40 -22.34
C THR A 1 -12.84 -17.33 -21.99
N LEU A 2 -12.84 -17.84 -20.72
CA LEU A 2 -11.96 -18.89 -20.24
C LEU A 2 -12.31 -20.21 -20.94
N THR A 3 -11.83 -20.41 -22.16
CA THR A 3 -11.91 -21.70 -22.86
C THR A 3 -10.57 -22.42 -22.76
N GLY A 4 -10.24 -22.84 -21.55
CA GLY A 4 -9.31 -23.94 -21.35
C GLY A 4 -10.08 -25.25 -21.52
N CYS A 5 -9.95 -25.91 -22.65
CA CYS A 5 -10.46 -27.26 -22.86
C CYS A 5 -9.63 -28.30 -22.12
N GLY A 6 -9.71 -28.31 -20.81
CA GLY A 6 -9.27 -29.37 -19.92
C GLY A 6 -10.21 -29.37 -18.73
N SER A 7 -10.86 -30.48 -18.43
CA SER A 7 -11.61 -30.61 -17.17
C SER A 7 -10.62 -30.36 -16.04
N LEU A 8 -10.94 -29.36 -15.18
CA LEU A 8 -10.19 -29.15 -13.95
C LEU A 8 -10.17 -30.50 -13.19
N LYS A 9 -8.99 -30.96 -12.84
CA LYS A 9 -8.90 -32.15 -11.98
C LYS A 9 -9.03 -31.68 -10.54
N GLU A 10 -10.18 -31.91 -9.98
CA GLU A 10 -10.64 -31.40 -8.68
C GLU A 10 -9.61 -31.54 -7.55
N ASP A 11 -8.89 -32.65 -7.50
CA ASP A 11 -7.89 -32.95 -6.46
C ASP A 11 -6.45 -32.58 -6.87
N GLU A 12 -6.22 -31.89 -7.97
CA GLU A 12 -4.89 -31.47 -8.38
C GLU A 12 -4.35 -30.39 -7.44
N THR A 13 -3.13 -30.59 -6.92
CA THR A 13 -2.48 -29.60 -6.05
C THR A 13 -1.94 -28.46 -6.89
N VAL A 14 -2.41 -27.22 -6.66
CA VAL A 14 -1.95 -26.03 -7.35
C VAL A 14 -0.87 -25.25 -6.57
N ALA A 15 -0.86 -25.37 -5.25
CA ALA A 15 0.18 -24.83 -4.38
C ALA A 15 0.27 -25.61 -3.06
N THR A 16 1.29 -25.32 -2.27
CA THR A 16 1.51 -25.95 -0.97
C THR A 16 2.08 -24.95 0.01
N VAL A 17 1.50 -24.86 1.19
CA VAL A 17 2.02 -24.07 2.33
C VAL A 17 2.51 -25.08 3.37
N ASP A 18 3.81 -25.25 3.50
CA ASP A 18 4.47 -26.35 4.23
C ASP A 18 3.93 -27.72 3.78
N ASP A 19 3.16 -28.39 4.65
CA ASP A 19 2.54 -29.70 4.42
C ASP A 19 1.08 -29.61 3.95
N THR A 20 0.48 -28.41 3.93
CA THR A 20 -0.92 -28.19 3.56
C THR A 20 -1.04 -27.87 2.07
N LYS A 21 -1.83 -28.68 1.37
CA LYS A 21 -2.08 -28.52 -0.06
C LYS A 21 -3.27 -27.60 -0.33
N ILE A 22 -3.13 -26.79 -1.37
CA ILE A 22 -4.23 -26.05 -2.00
C ILE A 22 -4.64 -26.85 -3.23
N ASP A 23 -5.85 -27.39 -3.25
CA ASP A 23 -6.38 -28.10 -4.39
C ASP A 23 -7.00 -27.14 -5.43
N ALA A 24 -7.12 -27.61 -6.66
CA ALA A 24 -7.63 -26.82 -7.79
C ALA A 24 -9.06 -26.35 -7.57
N ASP A 25 -9.89 -27.13 -6.88
CA ASP A 25 -11.27 -26.76 -6.56
C ASP A 25 -11.33 -25.53 -5.66
N LEU A 26 -10.54 -25.51 -4.59
CA LEU A 26 -10.49 -24.36 -3.68
C LEU A 26 -9.98 -23.12 -4.40
N ALA A 27 -8.92 -23.25 -5.19
CA ALA A 27 -8.37 -22.14 -5.98
C ALA A 27 -9.39 -21.62 -7.01
N ASN A 28 -10.10 -22.52 -7.72
CA ASN A 28 -11.14 -22.12 -8.67
C ASN A 28 -12.31 -21.41 -7.97
N PHE A 29 -12.75 -21.92 -6.82
CA PHE A 29 -13.82 -21.26 -6.06
C PHE A 29 -13.48 -19.81 -5.72
N PHE A 30 -12.30 -19.57 -5.17
CA PHE A 30 -11.86 -18.22 -4.84
C PHE A 30 -11.61 -17.35 -6.08
N ALA A 31 -11.08 -17.92 -7.17
CA ALA A 31 -10.88 -17.19 -8.43
C ALA A 31 -12.23 -16.74 -9.01
N ARG A 32 -13.26 -17.60 -9.02
CA ARG A 32 -14.60 -17.27 -9.49
C ARG A 32 -15.32 -16.28 -8.58
N TYR A 33 -15.16 -16.41 -7.27
CA TYR A 33 -15.68 -15.43 -6.31
C TYR A 33 -15.07 -14.04 -6.55
N THR A 34 -13.74 -13.99 -6.73
CA THR A 34 -13.04 -12.75 -7.03
C THR A 34 -13.46 -12.18 -8.39
N GLN A 35 -13.58 -13.04 -9.42
CA GLN A 35 -14.08 -12.64 -10.74
C GLN A 35 -15.44 -11.97 -10.65
N ALA A 36 -16.39 -12.61 -9.96
CA ALA A 36 -17.74 -12.07 -9.80
C ALA A 36 -17.74 -10.71 -9.07
N THR A 37 -16.87 -10.55 -8.09
CA THR A 37 -16.69 -9.28 -7.36
C THR A 37 -16.16 -8.19 -8.30
N TYR A 38 -15.12 -8.47 -9.06
CA TYR A 38 -14.53 -7.51 -10.01
C TYR A 38 -15.52 -7.13 -11.10
N GLU A 39 -16.21 -8.09 -11.69
CA GLU A 39 -17.22 -7.83 -12.72
C GLU A 39 -18.40 -7.00 -12.18
N THR A 40 -18.79 -7.20 -10.92
CA THR A 40 -19.87 -6.44 -10.31
C THR A 40 -19.48 -4.98 -10.04
N TYR A 41 -18.27 -4.73 -9.57
CA TYR A 41 -17.88 -3.40 -9.09
C TYR A 41 -17.04 -2.59 -10.09
N TYR A 42 -16.29 -3.25 -10.96
CA TYR A 42 -15.30 -2.60 -11.82
C TYR A 42 -15.57 -2.69 -13.32
N SER A 43 -16.50 -3.54 -13.79
CA SER A 43 -16.78 -3.68 -15.23
C SER A 43 -17.18 -2.36 -15.91
N ALA A 44 -17.88 -1.49 -15.19
CA ALA A 44 -18.26 -0.16 -15.69
C ALA A 44 -17.07 0.78 -15.95
N TYR A 45 -15.95 0.56 -15.28
CA TYR A 45 -14.73 1.37 -15.39
C TYR A 45 -13.68 0.77 -16.31
N LEU A 46 -13.55 -0.58 -16.30
CA LEU A 46 -12.49 -1.29 -17.01
C LEU A 46 -12.93 -1.85 -18.36
N GLY A 47 -14.24 -1.88 -18.63
CA GLY A 47 -14.82 -2.35 -19.88
C GLY A 47 -14.93 -3.88 -19.97
N GLU A 48 -15.52 -4.36 -21.10
CA GLU A 48 -15.79 -5.79 -21.32
C GLU A 48 -14.54 -6.63 -21.52
N ASP A 49 -13.43 -6.02 -21.98
CA ASP A 49 -12.14 -6.68 -22.22
C ASP A 49 -11.17 -6.59 -21.04
N MET A 50 -11.64 -6.20 -19.85
CA MET A 50 -10.79 -5.95 -18.68
C MET A 50 -9.81 -7.09 -18.35
N TRP A 51 -10.25 -8.34 -18.51
CA TRP A 51 -9.42 -9.51 -18.18
C TRP A 51 -8.20 -9.68 -19.09
N ASN A 52 -8.27 -9.17 -20.31
CA ASN A 52 -7.18 -9.22 -21.29
C ASN A 52 -6.36 -7.92 -21.34
N SER A 53 -6.75 -6.91 -20.56
CA SER A 53 -5.99 -5.66 -20.51
C SER A 53 -4.71 -5.80 -19.67
N ASP A 54 -3.71 -4.98 -19.99
CA ASP A 54 -2.45 -4.94 -19.24
C ASP A 54 -2.71 -4.45 -17.80
N ALA A 55 -2.25 -5.20 -16.80
CA ALA A 55 -2.33 -4.82 -15.42
C ALA A 55 -1.06 -4.05 -14.98
N SER A 56 0.09 -4.70 -15.06
CA SER A 56 1.43 -4.15 -14.82
C SER A 56 2.47 -5.19 -15.24
N ASP A 57 3.70 -4.76 -15.47
CA ASP A 57 4.87 -5.63 -15.72
C ASP A 57 4.71 -6.64 -16.89
N GLY A 58 3.76 -6.37 -17.81
CA GLY A 58 3.48 -7.22 -18.96
C GLY A 58 2.55 -8.41 -18.68
N GLU A 59 1.93 -8.46 -17.50
CA GLU A 59 0.89 -9.41 -17.16
C GLU A 59 -0.50 -8.86 -17.53
N THR A 60 -1.42 -9.75 -17.87
CA THR A 60 -2.85 -9.40 -18.01
C THR A 60 -3.53 -9.29 -16.66
N TYR A 61 -4.67 -8.59 -16.61
CA TYR A 61 -5.49 -8.52 -15.40
C TYR A 61 -5.89 -9.91 -14.90
N GLU A 62 -6.18 -10.85 -15.83
CA GLU A 62 -6.51 -12.23 -15.48
C GLU A 62 -5.34 -12.92 -14.75
N GLU A 63 -4.12 -12.80 -15.26
CA GLU A 63 -2.92 -13.40 -14.66
C GLU A 63 -2.62 -12.80 -13.29
N SER A 64 -2.66 -11.48 -13.18
CA SER A 64 -2.45 -10.75 -11.93
C SER A 64 -3.47 -11.14 -10.85
N VAL A 65 -4.76 -11.23 -11.21
CA VAL A 65 -5.81 -11.65 -10.27
C VAL A 65 -5.64 -13.11 -9.83
N LYS A 66 -5.30 -14.02 -10.75
CA LYS A 66 -5.02 -15.42 -10.39
C LYS A 66 -3.84 -15.55 -9.41
N SER A 67 -2.76 -14.82 -9.67
CA SER A 67 -1.61 -14.78 -8.75
C SER A 67 -2.00 -14.23 -7.37
N SER A 68 -2.78 -13.15 -7.34
CA SER A 68 -3.28 -12.55 -6.09
C SER A 68 -4.20 -13.47 -5.30
N VAL A 69 -5.08 -14.21 -5.98
CA VAL A 69 -5.96 -15.20 -5.35
C VAL A 69 -5.14 -16.33 -4.73
N LEU A 70 -4.14 -16.85 -5.44
CA LEU A 70 -3.29 -17.91 -4.92
C LEU A 70 -2.52 -17.45 -3.68
N LYS A 71 -1.90 -16.26 -3.75
CA LYS A 71 -1.23 -15.65 -2.61
C LYS A 71 -2.17 -15.45 -1.41
N SER A 72 -3.39 -14.99 -1.65
CA SER A 72 -4.40 -14.83 -0.58
C SER A 72 -4.76 -16.15 0.08
N LEU A 73 -4.85 -17.24 -0.69
CA LEU A 73 -5.09 -18.59 -0.15
C LEU A 73 -3.91 -19.10 0.68
N GLU A 74 -2.68 -18.86 0.21
CA GLU A 74 -1.46 -19.16 0.97
C GLU A 74 -1.46 -18.41 2.31
N ASP A 75 -1.76 -17.13 2.31
CA ASP A 75 -1.85 -16.30 3.51
C ASP A 75 -2.96 -16.80 4.46
N MET A 76 -4.14 -17.19 3.95
CA MET A 76 -5.22 -17.74 4.78
C MET A 76 -4.81 -19.06 5.45
N ILE A 77 -4.10 -19.94 4.75
CA ILE A 77 -3.61 -21.19 5.33
C ILE A 77 -2.51 -20.94 6.35
N LEU A 78 -1.65 -19.96 6.10
CA LEU A 78 -0.64 -19.55 7.07
C LEU A 78 -1.30 -19.02 8.35
N LEU A 79 -2.33 -18.17 8.24
CA LEU A 79 -3.10 -17.69 9.38
C LEU A 79 -3.76 -18.85 10.14
N GLU A 80 -4.32 -19.84 9.44
CA GLU A 80 -4.92 -21.03 10.06
C GLU A 80 -3.89 -21.82 10.89
N LYS A 81 -2.67 -21.97 10.39
CA LYS A 81 -1.58 -22.68 11.09
C LYS A 81 -1.13 -21.98 12.37
N HIS A 82 -1.30 -20.66 12.42
CA HIS A 82 -0.90 -19.82 13.54
C HIS A 82 -2.05 -19.38 14.47
N MET A 83 -3.23 -19.99 14.35
CA MET A 83 -4.38 -19.65 15.20
C MET A 83 -4.09 -19.80 16.69
N GLU A 84 -3.36 -20.86 17.08
CA GLU A 84 -3.02 -21.12 18.48
C GLU A 84 -2.09 -20.05 19.07
N ASP A 85 -1.23 -19.44 18.27
CA ASP A 85 -0.30 -18.39 18.69
C ASP A 85 -1.04 -17.10 19.12
N TYR A 86 -2.29 -16.94 18.68
CA TYR A 86 -3.16 -15.80 18.96
C TYR A 86 -4.42 -16.15 19.79
N ASP A 87 -4.44 -17.33 20.41
CA ASP A 87 -5.60 -17.84 21.15
C ASP A 87 -6.92 -17.85 20.33
N VAL A 88 -6.80 -18.01 19.01
CA VAL A 88 -7.94 -18.09 18.07
C VAL A 88 -8.34 -19.52 17.83
N SER A 89 -9.65 -19.78 17.75
CA SER A 89 -10.19 -21.09 17.36
C SER A 89 -11.50 -20.95 16.59
N ILE A 90 -11.81 -21.96 15.75
CA ILE A 90 -13.13 -22.13 15.12
C ILE A 90 -14.01 -22.87 16.12
N THR A 91 -14.95 -22.14 16.73
CA THR A 91 -15.86 -22.64 17.74
C THR A 91 -16.95 -23.55 17.16
N ASP A 92 -17.72 -24.22 18.00
CA ASP A 92 -18.85 -25.05 17.53
C ASP A 92 -19.98 -24.17 16.95
N GLU A 93 -20.12 -22.93 17.40
CA GLU A 93 -21.04 -21.95 16.81
C GLU A 93 -20.59 -21.54 15.41
N ASP A 94 -19.28 -21.27 15.21
CA ASP A 94 -18.72 -20.99 13.87
C ASP A 94 -18.96 -22.16 12.93
N LYS A 95 -18.69 -23.41 13.38
CA LYS A 95 -18.93 -24.61 12.57
C LYS A 95 -20.39 -24.78 12.18
N ALA A 96 -21.30 -24.48 13.09
CA ALA A 96 -22.73 -24.56 12.80
C ALA A 96 -23.14 -23.50 11.76
N MET A 97 -22.66 -22.28 11.88
CA MET A 97 -22.91 -21.19 10.92
C MET A 97 -22.30 -21.50 9.55
N ILE A 98 -21.06 -21.97 9.50
CA ILE A 98 -20.38 -22.40 8.26
C ILE A 98 -21.20 -23.50 7.56
N LYS A 99 -21.67 -24.49 8.31
CA LYS A 99 -22.49 -25.58 7.77
C LYS A 99 -23.81 -25.07 7.21
N GLU A 100 -24.52 -24.20 7.94
CA GLU A 100 -25.79 -23.60 7.49
C GLU A 100 -25.58 -22.79 6.21
N THR A 101 -24.58 -21.92 6.17
CA THR A 101 -24.24 -21.11 5.01
C THR A 101 -23.84 -21.98 3.80
N THR A 102 -23.08 -23.06 4.06
CA THR A 102 -22.75 -24.04 3.01
C THR A 102 -24.04 -24.64 2.41
N GLN A 103 -24.97 -25.08 3.24
CA GLN A 103 -26.23 -25.67 2.76
C GLN A 103 -27.09 -24.64 2.02
N GLN A 104 -27.13 -23.41 2.48
CA GLN A 104 -27.82 -22.33 1.79
C GLN A 104 -27.22 -22.11 0.39
N PHE A 105 -25.89 -21.98 0.27
CA PHE A 105 -25.21 -21.87 -1.03
C PHE A 105 -25.57 -23.02 -1.97
N LEU A 106 -25.58 -24.27 -1.47
CA LEU A 106 -25.90 -25.45 -2.26
C LEU A 106 -27.36 -25.46 -2.74
N ASN A 107 -28.27 -24.90 -1.98
CA ASN A 107 -29.70 -24.85 -2.30
C ASN A 107 -30.03 -23.69 -3.25
N ASP A 108 -29.35 -22.57 -3.12
CA ASP A 108 -29.65 -21.35 -3.87
C ASP A 108 -29.04 -21.34 -5.28
N ASN A 109 -28.07 -22.24 -5.56
CA ASN A 109 -27.36 -22.30 -6.83
C ASN A 109 -27.71 -23.57 -7.62
N SER A 110 -27.82 -23.44 -8.96
CA SER A 110 -28.03 -24.58 -9.86
C SER A 110 -26.83 -25.53 -9.87
N LEU A 111 -27.00 -26.75 -10.36
CA LEU A 111 -25.91 -27.72 -10.48
C LEU A 111 -24.82 -27.20 -11.46
N ASP A 112 -25.23 -26.56 -12.54
CA ASP A 112 -24.31 -26.04 -13.55
C ASP A 112 -23.47 -24.88 -12.98
N ASP A 113 -24.09 -23.97 -12.21
CA ASP A 113 -23.37 -22.88 -11.52
C ASP A 113 -22.37 -23.43 -10.49
N LYS A 114 -22.81 -24.43 -9.69
CA LYS A 114 -21.92 -25.08 -8.72
C LYS A 114 -20.72 -25.76 -9.39
N ASN A 115 -20.94 -26.45 -10.49
CA ASN A 115 -19.86 -27.09 -11.25
C ASN A 115 -18.88 -26.06 -11.84
N LEU A 116 -19.37 -24.93 -12.33
CA LEU A 116 -18.55 -23.86 -12.89
C LEU A 116 -17.57 -23.29 -11.85
N VAL A 117 -18.03 -23.13 -10.62
CA VAL A 117 -17.25 -22.50 -9.53
C VAL A 117 -16.61 -23.54 -8.59
N SER A 118 -16.61 -24.81 -8.90
CA SER A 118 -16.20 -25.89 -7.97
C SER A 118 -16.94 -25.83 -6.61
N GLY A 119 -18.20 -25.39 -6.63
CA GLY A 119 -19.03 -25.12 -5.45
C GLY A 119 -19.65 -26.38 -4.83
N ASN A 120 -18.89 -27.47 -4.68
CA ASN A 120 -19.31 -28.64 -3.92
C ASN A 120 -19.27 -28.39 -2.41
N GLU A 121 -19.93 -29.23 -1.62
CA GLU A 121 -20.06 -29.05 -0.16
C GLU A 121 -18.69 -28.94 0.53
N LYS A 122 -17.73 -29.78 0.16
CA LYS A 122 -16.37 -29.79 0.75
C LYS A 122 -15.66 -28.45 0.48
N THR A 123 -15.67 -28.00 -0.76
CA THR A 123 -14.98 -26.77 -1.18
C THR A 123 -15.61 -25.53 -0.56
N VAL A 124 -16.94 -25.41 -0.59
CA VAL A 124 -17.65 -24.28 0.02
C VAL A 124 -17.41 -24.22 1.53
N ASN A 125 -17.52 -25.36 2.22
CA ASN A 125 -17.25 -25.42 3.65
C ASN A 125 -15.81 -25.01 3.98
N ARG A 126 -14.83 -25.50 3.20
CA ARG A 126 -13.42 -25.15 3.36
C ARG A 126 -13.18 -23.65 3.12
N ALA A 127 -13.75 -23.08 2.06
CA ALA A 127 -13.63 -21.65 1.75
C ALA A 127 -14.20 -20.79 2.88
N LEU A 128 -15.40 -21.09 3.36
CA LEU A 128 -16.02 -20.37 4.48
C LEU A 128 -15.22 -20.51 5.78
N THR A 129 -14.63 -21.68 6.03
CA THR A 129 -13.74 -21.90 7.20
C THR A 129 -12.52 -20.98 7.12
N LEU A 130 -11.84 -20.92 5.97
CA LEU A 130 -10.68 -20.04 5.79
C LEU A 130 -11.04 -18.55 5.92
N MET A 131 -12.18 -18.14 5.38
CA MET A 131 -12.68 -16.77 5.55
C MET A 131 -12.95 -16.43 7.03
N ALA A 132 -13.54 -17.37 7.78
CA ALA A 132 -13.79 -17.20 9.22
C ALA A 132 -12.47 -17.12 10.01
N VAL A 133 -11.49 -17.98 9.69
CA VAL A 133 -10.14 -17.91 10.26
C VAL A 133 -9.50 -16.56 10.00
N GLN A 134 -9.49 -16.11 8.75
CA GLN A 134 -8.91 -14.83 8.36
C GLN A 134 -9.52 -13.67 9.14
N GLN A 135 -10.85 -13.65 9.26
CA GLN A 135 -11.55 -12.60 10.01
C GLN A 135 -11.19 -12.61 11.50
N LYS A 136 -11.17 -13.80 12.13
CA LYS A 136 -10.84 -13.93 13.55
C LYS A 136 -9.37 -13.59 13.83
N MET A 137 -8.46 -14.08 13.02
CA MET A 137 -7.03 -13.77 13.11
C MET A 137 -6.76 -12.29 12.92
N ARG A 138 -7.39 -11.66 11.94
CA ARG A 138 -7.30 -10.21 11.73
C ARG A 138 -7.71 -9.44 12.99
N THR A 139 -8.84 -9.82 13.60
CA THR A 139 -9.33 -9.19 14.83
C THR A 139 -8.35 -9.40 16.00
N ALA A 140 -7.80 -10.60 16.16
CA ALA A 140 -6.85 -10.90 17.22
C ALA A 140 -5.52 -10.15 17.05
N ILE A 141 -4.98 -10.13 15.84
CA ILE A 141 -3.75 -9.39 15.51
C ILE A 141 -3.94 -7.88 15.76
N GLN A 142 -5.06 -7.32 15.32
CA GLN A 142 -5.37 -5.90 15.53
C GLN A 142 -5.56 -5.56 17.02
N ALA A 143 -6.15 -6.47 17.79
CA ALA A 143 -6.32 -6.27 19.24
C ALA A 143 -5.00 -6.32 20.01
N GLY A 144 -4.00 -7.02 19.47
CA GLY A 144 -2.64 -7.05 20.02
C GLY A 144 -1.74 -5.91 19.57
N ALA A 145 -2.19 -5.09 18.61
CA ALA A 145 -1.43 -3.92 18.18
C ALA A 145 -1.45 -2.84 19.28
N ASP A 146 -0.29 -2.29 19.58
CA ASP A 146 -0.18 -1.12 20.46
C ASP A 146 -0.83 0.07 19.74
N THR A 147 -1.95 0.53 20.30
CA THR A 147 -2.70 1.69 19.80
C THR A 147 -2.46 2.95 20.64
N GLU A 148 -1.66 2.84 21.70
CA GLU A 148 -1.25 3.97 22.49
C GLU A 148 -0.04 4.63 21.86
N VAL A 149 -0.26 5.69 21.10
CA VAL A 149 0.79 6.56 20.61
C VAL A 149 1.16 7.51 21.75
N SER A 150 2.40 7.47 22.21
CA SER A 150 2.86 8.41 23.24
C SER A 150 2.83 9.85 22.71
N ASP A 151 2.73 10.84 23.63
CA ASP A 151 2.81 12.25 23.24
C ASP A 151 4.11 12.56 22.48
N GLU A 152 5.21 11.85 22.79
CA GLU A 152 6.49 11.99 22.12
C GLU A 152 6.48 11.41 20.69
N GLU A 153 5.76 10.31 20.47
CA GLU A 153 5.59 9.70 19.13
C GLU A 153 4.62 10.49 18.25
N ALA A 154 3.61 11.09 18.88
CA ALA A 154 2.62 11.96 18.21
C ALA A 154 3.14 13.40 18.04
N ALA A 155 4.25 13.78 18.69
CA ALA A 155 4.78 15.12 18.65
C ALA A 155 5.22 15.48 17.23
N GLN A 156 4.63 16.53 16.71
CA GLN A 156 5.01 17.11 15.41
C GLN A 156 5.58 18.50 15.64
N LYS A 157 6.61 18.82 14.86
CA LYS A 157 7.17 20.16 14.76
C LYS A 157 6.74 20.78 13.44
N SER A 158 6.70 22.09 13.39
CA SER A 158 6.48 22.84 12.13
C SER A 158 7.68 23.71 11.87
N MET A 159 8.10 23.78 10.61
CA MET A 159 9.15 24.69 10.15
C MET A 159 8.70 25.45 8.90
N ASP A 160 9.22 26.64 8.77
CA ASP A 160 9.21 27.35 7.51
C ASP A 160 10.59 27.24 6.85
N TYR A 161 10.63 26.99 5.55
CA TYR A 161 11.88 26.87 4.82
C TYR A 161 11.78 27.47 3.42
N VAL A 162 12.94 27.79 2.86
CA VAL A 162 13.12 28.21 1.47
C VAL A 162 13.97 27.16 0.77
N PHE A 163 13.59 26.75 -0.42
CA PHE A 163 14.39 25.89 -1.27
C PHE A 163 14.80 26.62 -2.55
N ILE A 164 16.09 26.73 -2.79
CA ILE A 164 16.68 27.30 -3.99
C ILE A 164 17.29 26.17 -4.80
N SER A 165 16.61 25.81 -5.91
CA SER A 165 16.95 24.65 -6.73
C SER A 165 18.18 24.90 -7.62
N TYR A 166 19.06 23.90 -7.71
CA TYR A 166 20.14 23.83 -8.71
C TYR A 166 19.70 23.26 -10.04
N GLN A 167 18.40 23.07 -10.22
CA GLN A 167 17.83 22.60 -11.48
C GLN A 167 16.91 23.63 -12.10
N THR A 168 16.98 23.73 -13.41
CA THR A 168 16.08 24.52 -14.26
C THR A 168 15.42 23.62 -15.29
N LYS A 169 14.47 24.15 -16.07
CA LYS A 169 13.84 23.42 -17.16
C LYS A 169 14.46 23.86 -18.50
N ASP A 170 14.74 22.90 -19.36
CA ASP A 170 15.13 23.17 -20.75
C ASP A 170 13.90 23.57 -21.60
N ASP A 171 14.13 23.95 -22.86
CA ASP A 171 13.07 24.37 -23.80
C ASP A 171 12.04 23.26 -24.08
N SER A 172 12.33 22.01 -23.72
CA SER A 172 11.46 20.84 -23.85
C SER A 172 10.75 20.50 -22.54
N GLY A 173 11.02 21.24 -21.46
CA GLY A 173 10.43 21.04 -20.14
C GLY A 173 11.13 20.00 -19.26
N ASN A 174 12.26 19.43 -19.70
CA ASN A 174 13.04 18.47 -18.91
C ASN A 174 13.90 19.19 -17.87
N SER A 175 14.12 18.56 -16.72
CA SER A 175 15.03 19.06 -15.70
C SER A 175 16.48 19.02 -16.20
N LYS A 176 17.19 20.12 -16.02
CA LYS A 176 18.58 20.28 -16.35
C LYS A 176 19.32 20.95 -15.20
N ASP A 177 20.48 20.45 -14.82
CA ASP A 177 21.33 21.09 -13.83
C ASP A 177 21.86 22.43 -14.37
N VAL A 178 21.92 23.41 -13.49
CA VAL A 178 22.56 24.70 -13.80
C VAL A 178 24.08 24.57 -13.81
N SER A 179 24.77 25.55 -14.39
CA SER A 179 26.24 25.59 -14.42
C SER A 179 26.82 25.84 -13.00
N ASP A 180 28.11 25.56 -12.82
CA ASP A 180 28.78 25.80 -11.53
C ASP A 180 28.79 27.27 -11.12
N ASP A 181 28.90 28.19 -12.10
CA ASP A 181 28.80 29.62 -11.83
C ASP A 181 27.39 30.02 -11.36
N GLU A 182 26.34 29.45 -11.95
CA GLU A 182 24.96 29.67 -11.53
C GLU A 182 24.68 29.03 -10.17
N LYS A 183 25.23 27.82 -9.87
CA LYS A 183 25.14 27.23 -8.54
C LYS A 183 25.73 28.16 -7.46
N ALA A 184 26.90 28.73 -7.73
CA ALA A 184 27.53 29.67 -6.80
C ALA A 184 26.67 30.92 -6.56
N GLN A 185 25.98 31.42 -7.57
CA GLN A 185 25.04 32.55 -7.43
C GLN A 185 23.81 32.17 -6.61
N LEU A 186 23.20 31.02 -6.90
CA LEU A 186 22.05 30.50 -6.16
C LEU A 186 22.38 30.24 -4.69
N LYS A 187 23.57 29.71 -4.42
CA LYS A 187 24.07 29.55 -3.05
C LYS A 187 24.23 30.90 -2.34
N SER A 188 24.77 31.90 -3.03
CA SER A 188 24.90 33.25 -2.46
C SER A 188 23.53 33.88 -2.13
N GLN A 189 22.49 33.58 -2.90
CA GLN A 189 21.12 33.99 -2.58
C GLN A 189 20.61 33.33 -1.30
N ALA A 190 20.86 32.02 -1.13
CA ALA A 190 20.50 31.31 0.12
C ALA A 190 21.27 31.88 1.32
N GLU A 191 22.57 32.16 1.16
CA GLU A 191 23.40 32.77 2.21
C GLU A 191 22.93 34.18 2.59
N ALA A 192 22.42 34.98 1.64
CA ALA A 192 21.84 36.29 1.91
C ALA A 192 20.56 36.17 2.75
N ILE A 193 19.69 35.19 2.45
CA ILE A 193 18.50 34.93 3.28
C ILE A 193 18.90 34.53 4.68
N ALA A 194 19.81 33.56 4.83
CA ALA A 194 20.27 33.07 6.14
C ALA A 194 20.92 34.18 6.97
N SER A 195 21.71 35.06 6.33
CA SER A 195 22.33 36.22 7.00
C SER A 195 21.28 37.21 7.47
N GLY A 196 20.31 37.57 6.60
CA GLY A 196 19.22 38.48 6.94
C GLY A 196 18.35 37.97 8.10
N LEU A 197 18.11 36.64 8.16
CA LEU A 197 17.41 36.00 9.30
C LEU A 197 18.17 36.17 10.63
N LYS A 198 19.48 35.97 10.61
CA LYS A 198 20.33 36.16 11.81
C LYS A 198 20.34 37.60 12.31
N GLU A 199 20.09 38.58 11.41
CA GLU A 199 19.95 39.98 11.75
C GLU A 199 18.51 40.36 12.19
N GLY A 200 17.61 39.37 12.25
CA GLY A 200 16.22 39.54 12.69
C GLY A 200 15.24 39.94 11.59
N GLY A 201 15.62 39.72 10.33
CA GLY A 201 14.74 39.97 9.18
C GLY A 201 13.59 38.97 9.09
N ASP A 202 12.53 39.36 8.35
CA ASP A 202 11.39 38.47 8.07
C ASP A 202 11.71 37.52 6.92
N LEU A 203 11.47 36.22 7.12
CA LEU A 203 11.80 35.17 6.14
C LEU A 203 11.06 35.40 4.80
N ASN A 204 9.79 35.78 4.84
CA ASN A 204 9.02 36.00 3.61
C ASN A 204 9.57 37.16 2.79
N ALA A 205 9.88 38.26 3.45
CA ALA A 205 10.47 39.44 2.80
C ALA A 205 11.84 39.12 2.20
N LEU A 206 12.72 38.42 2.97
CA LEU A 206 14.05 38.05 2.50
C LEU A 206 13.99 37.06 1.33
N ALA A 207 13.06 36.09 1.36
CA ALA A 207 12.85 35.15 0.26
C ALA A 207 12.36 35.87 -1.00
N GLU A 208 11.40 36.78 -0.87
CA GLU A 208 10.87 37.58 -2.00
C GLU A 208 11.96 38.42 -2.66
N GLU A 209 12.83 39.05 -1.88
CA GLU A 209 13.98 39.81 -2.39
C GLU A 209 14.93 38.97 -3.25
N GLN A 210 15.04 37.70 -2.95
CA GLN A 210 15.88 36.74 -3.69
C GLN A 210 15.08 35.98 -4.76
N GLY A 211 13.80 36.26 -4.97
CA GLY A 211 12.94 35.60 -5.95
C GLY A 211 12.54 34.16 -5.54
N ALA A 212 12.65 33.86 -4.26
CA ALA A 212 12.29 32.57 -3.70
C ALA A 212 10.97 32.61 -2.94
N THR A 213 10.43 31.45 -2.58
CA THR A 213 9.15 31.30 -1.88
C THR A 213 9.33 30.50 -0.61
N VAL A 214 8.72 30.96 0.47
CA VAL A 214 8.68 30.22 1.74
C VAL A 214 7.67 29.09 1.64
N GLN A 215 8.04 27.94 2.16
CA GLN A 215 7.21 26.74 2.30
C GLN A 215 7.12 26.37 3.77
N THR A 216 5.96 25.84 4.19
CA THR A 216 5.76 25.34 5.55
C THR A 216 5.65 23.82 5.51
N LEU A 217 6.33 23.14 6.42
CA LEU A 217 6.28 21.69 6.58
C LEU A 217 6.06 21.33 8.04
N THR A 218 5.12 20.42 8.27
CA THR A 218 4.97 19.73 9.56
C THR A 218 5.71 18.40 9.45
N PHE A 219 6.55 18.07 10.43
CA PHE A 219 7.39 16.90 10.41
C PHE A 219 7.50 16.26 11.80
N ASP A 220 7.89 15.00 11.83
CA ASP A 220 8.19 14.19 13.00
C ASP A 220 9.52 13.46 12.84
N LYS A 221 9.86 12.58 13.79
CA LYS A 221 11.11 11.81 13.80
C LYS A 221 11.31 10.86 12.61
N ASP A 222 10.21 10.47 11.94
CA ASP A 222 10.20 9.49 10.85
C ASP A 222 10.12 10.18 9.48
N THR A 223 9.99 11.50 9.46
CA THR A 223 9.93 12.30 8.24
C THR A 223 11.30 12.37 7.58
N THR A 224 11.38 12.09 6.29
CA THR A 224 12.63 12.13 5.50
C THR A 224 12.54 13.04 4.28
N SER A 225 11.36 13.58 3.98
CA SER A 225 11.10 14.45 2.83
C SER A 225 10.87 15.90 3.31
N PRO A 226 11.26 16.91 2.56
CA PRO A 226 11.85 16.88 1.22
C PRO A 226 13.34 16.50 1.18
N ASP A 227 14.05 16.58 2.30
CA ASP A 227 15.47 16.23 2.44
C ASP A 227 15.81 15.85 3.89
N GLU A 228 16.54 14.76 4.10
CA GLU A 228 16.89 14.27 5.44
C GLU A 228 17.75 15.23 6.23
N ASP A 229 18.68 15.93 5.57
CA ASP A 229 19.58 16.86 6.25
C ASP A 229 18.83 18.13 6.71
N LEU A 230 17.83 18.57 5.92
CA LEU A 230 16.92 19.63 6.33
C LEU A 230 16.11 19.21 7.57
N ILE A 231 15.52 18.02 7.55
CA ILE A 231 14.71 17.52 8.68
C ILE A 231 15.56 17.39 9.94
N LYS A 232 16.75 16.80 9.85
CA LYS A 232 17.68 16.68 10.99
C LYS A 232 18.09 18.05 11.56
N ALA A 233 18.38 19.00 10.68
CA ALA A 233 18.74 20.35 11.11
C ALA A 233 17.57 21.05 11.81
N ALA A 234 16.37 20.97 11.23
CA ALA A 234 15.16 21.55 11.82
C ALA A 234 14.78 20.88 13.15
N ASP A 235 14.97 19.56 13.28
CA ASP A 235 14.68 18.84 14.53
C ASP A 235 15.58 19.28 15.69
N ALA A 236 16.80 19.70 15.40
CA ALA A 236 17.76 20.19 16.39
C ALA A 236 17.51 21.62 16.87
N LEU A 237 16.64 22.39 16.17
CA LEU A 237 16.34 23.78 16.51
C LEU A 237 15.30 23.92 17.62
N GLY A 238 15.46 24.96 18.41
CA GLY A 238 14.40 25.49 19.27
C GLY A 238 13.44 26.39 18.51
N GLU A 239 12.31 26.70 19.14
CA GLU A 239 11.30 27.59 18.54
C GLU A 239 11.88 28.98 18.24
N GLY A 240 11.71 29.45 17.01
CA GLY A 240 12.18 30.73 16.52
C GLY A 240 13.67 30.76 16.12
N GLU A 241 14.36 29.63 16.18
CA GLU A 241 15.75 29.52 15.69
C GLU A 241 15.79 29.19 14.19
N SER A 242 16.92 29.51 13.55
CA SER A 242 17.17 29.23 12.13
C SER A 242 18.51 28.53 11.93
N THR A 243 18.63 27.76 10.85
CA THR A 243 19.88 27.09 10.44
C THR A 243 20.78 28.04 9.65
N ASP A 244 22.03 27.62 9.47
CA ASP A 244 22.84 28.03 8.32
C ASP A 244 22.27 27.38 7.04
N VAL A 245 22.78 27.81 5.87
CA VAL A 245 22.41 27.19 4.61
C VAL A 245 22.78 25.71 4.60
N ILE A 246 21.81 24.86 4.28
CA ILE A 246 22.00 23.43 4.09
C ILE A 246 22.11 23.18 2.58
N GLU A 247 23.30 22.85 2.13
CA GLU A 247 23.57 22.56 0.73
C GLU A 247 23.45 21.07 0.42
N THR A 248 22.66 20.76 -0.61
CA THR A 248 22.45 19.40 -1.12
C THR A 248 22.83 19.33 -2.60
N GLU A 249 22.82 18.14 -3.18
CA GLU A 249 23.04 17.98 -4.63
C GLU A 249 21.98 18.69 -5.48
N LYS A 250 20.76 18.86 -4.94
CA LYS A 250 19.60 19.41 -5.66
C LYS A 250 19.41 20.91 -5.48
N GLY A 251 20.04 21.51 -4.48
CA GLY A 251 19.88 22.93 -4.14
C GLY A 251 20.25 23.24 -2.71
N CYS A 252 19.88 24.44 -2.28
CA CYS A 252 20.07 24.93 -0.92
C CYS A 252 18.74 25.08 -0.18
N TYR A 253 18.73 24.68 1.08
CA TYR A 253 17.68 24.98 2.03
C TYR A 253 18.12 26.03 3.01
#